data_1ee56f117103549c18d1ecc786a659f2
#
_entry.id   1ee56f117103549c18d1ecc786a659f2
#
_cell.length_a   1.000
_cell.length_b   1.000
_cell.length_c   1.000
_cell.angle_alpha   90.00
_cell.angle_beta   90.00
_cell.angle_gamma   90.00
#
_symmetry.space_group_name_H-M   'P 1'
#
loop_
_entity.id
_entity.type
_entity.pdbx_description
1 polymer ?
#
loop_
_entity_poly.entity_id
_entity_poly.type
_entity_poly.pdbx_seq_one_letter_code
_entity_poly.pdbx_strand_id
1 'polypeptide(L)' 'MSKNELKAVIERLSKKMNQAAAELNFELAAQLRDELKEFKIAYQEYDD' A
#
# COMPACT_ATOMS: atom_id res chain seq x y z
N MET A 1 4.12 14.94 -0.31
CA MET A 1 4.80 13.70 0.15
C MET A 1 5.96 13.41 -0.79
N SER A 2 7.12 13.13 -0.25
CA SER A 2 8.29 12.84 -1.08
C SER A 2 8.19 11.41 -1.63
N LYS A 3 9.02 11.13 -2.66
CA LYS A 3 9.06 9.79 -3.24
C LYS A 3 9.44 8.74 -2.20
N ASN A 4 10.41 9.05 -1.33
CA ASN A 4 10.82 8.13 -0.28
C ASN A 4 9.68 7.88 0.72
N GLU A 5 8.90 8.91 1.02
CA GLU A 5 7.75 8.76 1.90
C GLU A 5 6.68 7.89 1.27
N LEU A 6 6.44 8.05 -0.04
CA LEU A 6 5.51 7.21 -0.77
C LEU A 6 5.95 5.74 -0.71
N LYS A 7 7.25 5.51 -0.92
CA LYS A 7 7.80 4.16 -0.86
C LYS A 7 7.58 3.54 0.52
N ALA A 8 7.82 4.32 1.56
CA ALA A 8 7.64 3.82 2.94
C ALA A 8 6.19 3.47 3.22
N VAL A 9 5.25 4.31 2.73
CA VAL A 9 3.83 4.03 2.90
C VAL A 9 3.44 2.76 2.15
N ILE A 10 3.94 2.59 0.93
CA ILE A 10 3.66 1.40 0.13
C ILE A 10 4.13 0.14 0.86
N GLU A 11 5.33 0.16 1.41
CA GLU A 11 5.86 -0.97 2.13
C GLU A 11 5.03 -1.29 3.38
N ARG A 12 4.61 -0.25 4.10
CA ARG A 12 3.79 -0.42 5.30
C ARG A 12 2.44 -1.02 4.95
N LEU A 13 1.79 -0.49 3.92
CA LEU A 13 0.49 -1.00 3.49
C LEU A 13 0.58 -2.43 3.00
N SER A 14 1.67 -2.76 2.29
CA SER A 14 1.89 -4.11 1.80
C SER A 14 1.99 -5.11 2.96
N LYS A 15 2.73 -4.75 4.00
CA LYS A 15 2.86 -5.61 5.18
C LYS A 15 1.52 -5.79 5.89
N LYS A 16 0.77 -4.70 6.04
CA LYS A 16 -0.54 -4.76 6.68
C LYS A 16 -1.51 -5.60 5.87
N MET A 17 -1.47 -5.46 4.55
CA MET A 17 -2.32 -6.25 3.67
C MET A 17 -2.02 -7.74 3.81
N ASN A 18 -0.74 -8.11 3.81
CA ASN A 18 -0.33 -9.51 3.96
C ASN A 18 -0.74 -10.05 5.32
N GLN A 19 -0.61 -9.25 6.36
CA GLN A 19 -1.01 -9.65 7.70
C GLN A 19 -2.52 -9.88 7.79
N ALA A 20 -3.29 -8.97 7.22
CA ALA A 20 -4.74 -9.13 7.21
C ALA A 20 -5.16 -10.39 6.47
N ALA A 21 -4.52 -10.68 5.34
CA ALA A 21 -4.81 -11.89 4.58
C ALA A 21 -4.44 -13.14 5.37
N ALA A 22 -3.32 -13.11 6.08
CA ALA A 22 -2.90 -14.24 6.90
C ALA A 22 -3.88 -14.52 8.04
N GLU A 23 -4.54 -13.46 8.52
CA GLU A 23 -5.55 -13.57 9.56
C GLU A 23 -6.94 -13.83 9.01
N LEU A 24 -7.03 -14.04 7.71
CA LEU A 24 -8.30 -14.28 6.99
C LEU A 24 -9.25 -13.10 7.08
N ASN A 25 -8.70 -11.90 7.30
CA ASN A 25 -9.48 -10.67 7.33
C ASN A 25 -9.50 -10.08 5.91
N PHE A 26 -10.34 -10.67 5.07
CA PHE A 26 -10.33 -10.36 3.64
C PHE A 26 -10.87 -8.98 3.32
N GLU A 27 -11.81 -8.47 4.10
CA GLU A 27 -12.32 -7.11 3.90
C GLU A 27 -11.22 -6.08 4.10
N LEU A 28 -10.48 -6.21 5.20
CA LEU A 28 -9.38 -5.29 5.47
C LEU A 28 -8.27 -5.45 4.43
N ALA A 29 -7.96 -6.68 4.06
CA ALA A 29 -6.95 -6.93 3.04
C ALA A 29 -7.33 -6.27 1.72
N ALA A 30 -8.60 -6.32 1.34
CA ALA A 30 -9.07 -5.69 0.11
C ALA A 30 -8.97 -4.17 0.18
N GLN A 31 -9.33 -3.58 1.32
CA GLN A 31 -9.20 -2.14 1.50
C GLN A 31 -7.75 -1.69 1.41
N LEU A 32 -6.87 -2.43 2.05
CA LEU A 32 -5.44 -2.12 2.03
C LEU A 32 -4.87 -2.28 0.63
N ARG A 33 -5.33 -3.30 -0.10
CA ARG A 33 -4.90 -3.49 -1.49
C ARG A 33 -5.30 -2.31 -2.36
N ASP A 34 -6.53 -1.81 -2.20
CA ASP A 34 -7.01 -0.67 -2.98
C ASP A 34 -6.20 0.58 -2.68
N GLU A 35 -5.92 0.83 -1.40
CA GLU A 35 -5.08 1.96 -1.01
C GLU A 35 -3.67 1.81 -1.56
N LEU A 36 -3.12 0.61 -1.47
CA LEU A 36 -1.78 0.30 -1.97
C LEU A 36 -1.69 0.57 -3.47
N LYS A 37 -2.73 0.20 -4.21
CA LYS A 37 -2.77 0.42 -5.65
C LYS A 37 -2.69 1.92 -5.99
N GLU A 38 -3.42 2.74 -5.25
CA GLU A 38 -3.40 4.18 -5.47
C GLU A 38 -2.03 4.78 -5.17
N PHE A 39 -1.41 4.36 -4.09
CA PHE A 39 -0.08 4.85 -3.74
C PHE A 39 0.98 4.39 -4.73
N LYS A 40 0.84 3.18 -5.27
CA LYS A 40 1.74 2.68 -6.30
C LYS A 40 1.65 3.51 -7.57
N ILE A 41 0.43 3.89 -7.95
CA ILE A 41 0.22 4.75 -9.11
C ILE A 41 0.88 6.10 -8.87
N ALA A 42 0.66 6.69 -7.70
CA ALA A 42 1.27 7.96 -7.35
C ALA A 42 2.81 7.88 -7.39
N TYR A 43 3.36 6.77 -6.90
CA TYR A 43 4.80 6.55 -6.90
C TYR A 43 5.34 6.48 -8.31
N GLN A 44 4.64 5.78 -9.20
CA GLN A 44 5.06 5.64 -10.60
C GLN A 44 5.00 6.96 -11.35
N GLU A 45 4.04 7.80 -11.01
CA GLU A 45 3.87 9.09 -11.65
C GLU A 45 4.71 10.19 -11.02
N TYR A 46 5.39 9.89 -9.94
CA TYR A 46 6.20 10.87 -9.24
C TYR A 46 7.40 11.26 -10.09
N ASP A 47 7.51 12.56 -10.32
CA ASP A 47 8.59 13.11 -11.14
C ASP A 47 9.63 13.73 -10.21
N ASP A 48 10.81 13.16 -10.20
CA ASP A 48 11.91 13.64 -9.37
C ASP A 48 12.48 14.95 -9.94
#